data_cc95b6f1a821a39fba0ab612d4d464a2
#
_entry.id   cc95b6f1a821a39fba0ab612d4d464a2
#
_cell.length_a   1.000
_cell.length_b   1.000
_cell.length_c   1.000
_cell.angle_alpha   90.00
_cell.angle_beta   90.00
_cell.angle_gamma   90.00
#
_symmetry.space_group_name_H-M   'P 1'
#
loop_
_entity.id
_entity.type
_entity.pdbx_description
1 polymer ?
#
loop_
_entity_poly.entity_id
_entity_poly.type
_entity_poly.pdbx_seq_one_letter_code
_entity_poly.pdbx_strand_id
1 'polypeptide(L)'
;MHWMNHKDMIKKLLIYIICVLGFAAPMRAEEGLDVSKLIFEHLGDSYEWHIVEGAVIPLPCILIGEQGVDVFMSTKLEHGVTYQGYHIAEEGDYEGKIVNAAGERPFDISITKNVLELFIVCTLLCSVVLGLARWYRKNGSKKAPGGFVGMMEAVIDFIDKDVAKESIGHGYERFSPYLMTVFLFILTSNLLGLLPVFPGGANLTGNIAVTLTCAVSAFIAINFFAPKGYYKSIFWPDVPIFLKAPLPIMPTIEFIGVFTKPFSLTVRLFANIMAGHIIILALTSVVFVTAKMGTAMCASMTAVSVLFCIFMNCLELLVAFIQAYVFTILTANFIGLAHDE
;
A
#
# COMPACT_ATOMS: atom_id res chain seq x y z
N MET A 1 5.67 -30.26 -23.02
CA MET A 1 4.59 -29.27 -23.09
C MET A 1 3.31 -30.01 -22.72
N HIS A 2 2.94 -29.97 -21.42
CA HIS A 2 1.81 -30.77 -20.89
C HIS A 2 0.55 -29.90 -21.00
N TRP A 3 -0.33 -30.24 -21.90
CA TRP A 3 -1.64 -29.59 -22.04
C TRP A 3 -2.47 -29.89 -20.78
N MET A 4 -2.68 -28.89 -19.97
CA MET A 4 -3.59 -28.95 -18.83
C MET A 4 -5.00 -29.24 -19.38
N ASN A 5 -5.59 -30.32 -18.90
CA ASN A 5 -6.92 -30.77 -19.37
C ASN A 5 -7.96 -29.69 -19.04
N HIS A 6 -8.72 -29.24 -20.05
CA HIS A 6 -9.73 -28.18 -19.95
C HIS A 6 -10.73 -28.45 -18.79
N LYS A 7 -11.00 -29.72 -18.48
CA LYS A 7 -11.84 -30.13 -17.33
C LYS A 7 -11.23 -29.83 -15.98
N ASP A 8 -9.90 -29.90 -15.85
CA ASP A 8 -9.20 -29.58 -14.57
C ASP A 8 -9.13 -28.07 -14.34
N MET A 9 -9.04 -27.30 -15.41
CA MET A 9 -9.08 -25.84 -15.35
C MET A 9 -10.48 -25.36 -14.92
N ILE A 10 -11.52 -25.93 -15.51
CA ILE A 10 -12.93 -25.62 -15.14
C ILE A 10 -13.22 -26.04 -13.68
N LYS A 11 -12.73 -27.20 -13.24
CA LYS A 11 -12.89 -27.62 -11.84
C LYS A 11 -12.18 -26.67 -10.87
N LYS A 12 -10.95 -26.24 -11.15
CA LYS A 12 -10.24 -25.26 -10.34
C LYS A 12 -10.93 -23.91 -10.31
N LEU A 13 -11.44 -23.45 -11.46
CA LEU A 13 -12.24 -22.23 -11.55
C LEU A 13 -13.56 -22.34 -10.77
N LEU A 14 -14.24 -23.47 -10.84
CA LEU A 14 -15.45 -23.76 -10.08
C LEU A 14 -15.19 -23.82 -8.56
N ILE A 15 -14.09 -24.42 -8.13
CA ILE A 15 -13.65 -24.44 -6.73
C ILE A 15 -13.34 -23.01 -6.27
N TYR A 16 -12.67 -22.22 -7.10
CA TYR A 16 -12.38 -20.81 -6.78
C TYR A 16 -13.69 -19.98 -6.66
N ILE A 17 -14.62 -20.17 -7.57
CA ILE A 17 -15.95 -19.54 -7.53
C ILE A 17 -16.74 -20.00 -6.29
N ILE A 18 -16.70 -21.29 -5.94
CA ILE A 18 -17.36 -21.82 -4.75
C ILE A 18 -16.72 -21.30 -3.48
N CYS A 19 -15.39 -21.17 -3.43
CA CYS A 19 -14.70 -20.51 -2.31
C CYS A 19 -15.10 -19.03 -2.19
N VAL A 20 -15.14 -18.29 -3.29
CA VAL A 20 -15.58 -16.89 -3.31
C VAL A 20 -17.06 -16.76 -2.91
N LEU A 21 -17.92 -17.67 -3.36
CA LEU A 21 -19.35 -17.72 -2.99
C LEU A 21 -19.57 -18.28 -1.57
N GLY A 22 -18.71 -19.14 -1.08
CA GLY A 22 -18.75 -19.67 0.30
C GLY A 22 -18.43 -18.62 1.37
N PHE A 23 -17.72 -17.56 1.01
CA PHE A 23 -17.54 -16.38 1.86
C PHE A 23 -18.79 -15.49 1.95
N ALA A 24 -19.82 -15.72 1.14
CA ALA A 24 -21.14 -15.11 1.26
C ALA A 24 -22.06 -15.91 2.20
N ALA A 25 -21.53 -16.38 3.34
CA ALA A 25 -22.38 -16.89 4.41
C ALA A 25 -23.34 -15.77 4.85
N PRO A 26 -24.64 -16.08 5.07
CA PRO A 26 -25.61 -15.06 5.43
C PRO A 26 -25.25 -14.52 6.82
N MET A 27 -24.51 -13.44 6.88
CA MET A 27 -24.39 -12.63 8.07
C MET A 27 -25.80 -12.13 8.42
N ARG A 28 -26.23 -12.42 9.63
CA ARG A 28 -27.48 -11.90 10.17
C ARG A 28 -27.41 -10.37 10.12
N ALA A 29 -28.23 -9.77 9.29
CA ALA A 29 -28.29 -8.32 9.17
C ALA A 29 -28.81 -7.73 10.48
N GLU A 30 -27.94 -7.18 11.30
CA GLU A 30 -28.28 -6.36 12.44
C GLU A 30 -28.96 -5.07 11.98
N GLU A 31 -29.92 -4.59 12.77
CA GLU A 31 -30.63 -3.35 12.48
C GLU A 31 -29.66 -2.17 12.59
N GLY A 32 -29.51 -1.43 11.48
CA GLY A 32 -28.77 -0.17 11.46
C GLY A 32 -27.30 -0.26 11.05
N LEU A 33 -26.94 -1.16 10.10
CA LEU A 33 -25.57 -1.21 9.56
C LEU A 33 -25.18 0.16 8.98
N ASP A 34 -24.33 0.89 9.70
CA ASP A 34 -23.66 2.08 9.16
C ASP A 34 -22.53 1.61 8.24
N VAL A 35 -22.85 1.59 6.94
CA VAL A 35 -21.91 1.14 5.90
C VAL A 35 -20.63 1.98 5.92
N SER A 36 -20.72 3.27 6.24
CA SER A 36 -19.55 4.15 6.30
C SER A 36 -18.62 3.75 7.44
N LYS A 37 -19.17 3.50 8.62
CA LYS A 37 -18.40 3.05 9.78
C LYS A 37 -17.71 1.72 9.52
N LEU A 38 -18.42 0.75 8.95
CA LEU A 38 -17.88 -0.56 8.60
C LEU A 38 -16.72 -0.44 7.59
N ILE A 39 -16.84 0.42 6.58
CA ILE A 39 -15.78 0.66 5.59
C ILE A 39 -14.55 1.24 6.26
N PHE A 40 -14.70 2.28 7.09
CA PHE A 40 -13.56 2.93 7.75
C PHE A 40 -12.89 2.05 8.81
N GLU A 41 -13.65 1.26 9.56
CA GLU A 41 -13.09 0.26 10.48
C GLU A 41 -12.28 -0.81 9.76
N HIS A 42 -12.76 -1.29 8.61
CA HIS A 42 -12.05 -2.31 7.84
C HIS A 42 -10.76 -1.78 7.21
N LEU A 43 -10.77 -0.52 6.73
CA LEU A 43 -9.61 0.13 6.13
C LEU A 43 -8.62 0.66 7.16
N GLY A 44 -9.08 0.90 8.39
CA GLY A 44 -8.27 1.42 9.48
C GLY A 44 -7.17 0.46 9.92
N ASP A 45 -6.14 1.03 10.53
CA ASP A 45 -5.09 0.27 11.20
C ASP A 45 -5.57 -0.18 12.57
N SER A 46 -5.39 -1.47 12.90
CA SER A 46 -5.89 -2.12 14.11
C SER A 46 -4.79 -2.88 14.85
N TYR A 47 -5.02 -3.14 16.13
CA TYR A 47 -4.15 -3.94 17.00
C TYR A 47 -4.42 -5.45 16.90
N GLU A 48 -5.31 -5.84 15.98
CA GLU A 48 -5.71 -7.21 15.72
C GLU A 48 -5.79 -7.47 14.23
N TRP A 49 -5.45 -8.69 13.82
CA TRP A 49 -5.57 -9.10 12.44
C TRP A 49 -6.63 -10.19 12.31
N HIS A 50 -7.76 -9.83 11.76
CA HIS A 50 -8.84 -10.77 11.48
C HIS A 50 -8.51 -11.57 10.22
N ILE A 51 -8.38 -12.91 10.35
CA ILE A 51 -8.12 -13.80 9.21
C ILE A 51 -9.44 -14.29 8.61
N VAL A 52 -10.33 -14.78 9.47
CA VAL A 52 -11.68 -15.28 9.14
C VAL A 52 -12.56 -15.01 10.35
N GLU A 53 -13.89 -15.00 10.18
CA GLU A 53 -14.82 -14.93 11.31
C GLU A 53 -14.44 -15.96 12.40
N GLY A 54 -14.09 -15.44 13.58
CA GLY A 54 -13.68 -16.25 14.74
C GLY A 54 -12.19 -16.59 14.83
N ALA A 55 -11.35 -16.24 13.83
CA ALA A 55 -9.90 -16.40 13.91
C ALA A 55 -9.19 -15.04 13.83
N VAL A 56 -8.77 -14.54 14.99
CA VAL A 56 -8.06 -13.27 15.14
C VAL A 56 -6.62 -13.55 15.59
N ILE A 57 -5.65 -12.90 14.96
CA ILE A 57 -4.26 -12.89 15.44
C ILE A 57 -4.12 -11.65 16.33
N PRO A 58 -3.96 -11.85 17.66
CA PRO A 58 -3.68 -10.75 18.56
C PRO A 58 -2.25 -10.24 18.34
N LEU A 59 -2.08 -8.94 18.35
CA LEU A 59 -0.79 -8.30 18.15
C LEU A 59 -0.24 -7.72 19.46
N PRO A 60 1.08 -7.67 19.64
CA PRO A 60 1.67 -7.10 20.83
C PRO A 60 1.54 -5.58 20.85
N CYS A 61 0.93 -5.06 21.91
CA CYS A 61 0.85 -3.65 22.22
C CYS A 61 2.05 -3.24 23.08
N ILE A 62 2.78 -2.22 22.65
CA ILE A 62 3.96 -1.68 23.34
C ILE A 62 3.71 -0.19 23.54
N LEU A 63 3.45 0.19 24.79
CA LEU A 63 3.10 1.55 25.17
C LEU A 63 4.19 2.10 26.09
N ILE A 64 4.54 3.39 25.90
CA ILE A 64 5.42 4.10 26.82
C ILE A 64 4.55 5.11 27.57
N GLY A 65 4.25 4.79 28.83
CA GLY A 65 3.52 5.63 29.75
C GLY A 65 4.43 6.29 30.79
N GLU A 66 3.85 7.05 31.72
CA GLU A 66 4.58 7.72 32.79
C GLU A 66 5.32 6.76 33.74
N GLN A 67 4.86 5.52 33.85
CA GLN A 67 5.43 4.51 34.76
C GLN A 67 6.45 3.58 34.08
N GLY A 68 6.71 3.75 32.78
CA GLY A 68 7.65 2.94 32.00
C GLY A 68 7.10 2.37 30.72
N VAL A 69 7.62 1.24 30.29
CA VAL A 69 7.21 0.52 29.08
C VAL A 69 6.27 -0.62 29.47
N ASP A 70 5.04 -0.54 29.02
CA ASP A 70 4.02 -1.57 29.19
C ASP A 70 3.92 -2.43 27.92
N VAL A 71 4.06 -3.75 28.06
CA VAL A 71 3.96 -4.70 26.96
C VAL A 71 2.90 -5.76 27.27
N PHE A 72 1.89 -5.85 26.43
CA PHE A 72 0.84 -6.85 26.55
C PHE A 72 0.22 -7.20 25.20
N MET A 73 -0.56 -8.27 25.12
CA MET A 73 -1.27 -8.65 23.89
C MET A 73 -2.62 -7.95 23.79
N SER A 74 -3.05 -7.61 22.57
CA SER A 74 -4.30 -6.92 22.28
C SER A 74 -5.55 -7.61 22.85
N THR A 75 -5.53 -8.93 23.01
CA THR A 75 -6.61 -9.73 23.64
C THR A 75 -7.04 -9.22 25.01
N LYS A 76 -6.16 -8.50 25.72
CA LYS A 76 -6.48 -7.92 27.03
C LYS A 76 -7.32 -6.66 26.98
N LEU A 77 -7.44 -6.06 25.80
CA LEU A 77 -8.23 -4.86 25.54
C LEU A 77 -9.52 -5.16 24.73
N GLU A 78 -9.77 -6.44 24.39
CA GLU A 78 -10.98 -6.84 23.68
C GLU A 78 -12.24 -6.50 24.48
N HIS A 79 -13.33 -6.22 23.76
CA HIS A 79 -14.67 -5.93 24.34
C HIS A 79 -14.73 -4.75 25.32
N GLY A 80 -13.93 -3.71 25.10
CA GLY A 80 -13.95 -2.51 25.96
C GLY A 80 -13.35 -2.70 27.35
N VAL A 81 -12.60 -3.80 27.56
CA VAL A 81 -11.94 -4.06 28.86
C VAL A 81 -10.77 -3.10 29.05
N THR A 82 -10.72 -2.48 30.22
CA THR A 82 -9.57 -1.65 30.62
C THR A 82 -8.49 -2.54 31.25
N TYR A 83 -7.29 -2.51 30.69
CA TYR A 83 -6.12 -3.23 31.22
C TYR A 83 -5.00 -2.24 31.57
N GLN A 84 -4.48 -2.30 32.80
CA GLN A 84 -3.44 -1.38 33.30
C GLN A 84 -3.76 0.13 33.11
N GLY A 85 -5.05 0.50 33.10
CA GLY A 85 -5.47 1.86 32.87
C GLY A 85 -5.58 2.26 31.41
N TYR A 86 -5.33 1.36 30.47
CA TYR A 86 -5.48 1.56 29.03
C TYR A 86 -6.75 0.89 28.50
N HIS A 87 -7.41 1.53 27.54
CA HIS A 87 -8.53 0.97 26.80
C HIS A 87 -8.50 1.47 25.34
N ILE A 88 -9.24 0.81 24.46
CA ILE A 88 -9.42 1.27 23.08
C ILE A 88 -10.56 2.29 23.09
N ALA A 89 -10.32 3.49 22.56
CA ALA A 89 -11.34 4.52 22.46
C ALA A 89 -12.44 4.11 21.48
N GLU A 90 -13.69 4.11 21.91
CA GLU A 90 -14.86 3.76 21.09
C GLU A 90 -15.41 4.98 20.33
N GLU A 91 -15.13 6.20 20.80
CA GLU A 91 -15.60 7.46 20.22
C GLU A 91 -14.55 8.57 20.38
N GLY A 92 -14.63 9.61 19.54
CA GLY A 92 -13.81 10.82 19.62
C GLY A 92 -12.61 10.84 18.67
N ASP A 93 -11.68 11.79 18.90
CA ASP A 93 -10.52 12.03 18.02
C ASP A 93 -9.54 10.84 17.94
N TYR A 94 -9.61 9.93 18.91
CA TYR A 94 -8.75 8.75 19.02
C TYR A 94 -9.52 7.44 18.88
N GLU A 95 -10.66 7.43 18.17
CA GLU A 95 -11.44 6.22 17.91
C GLU A 95 -10.56 5.10 17.34
N GLY A 96 -10.66 3.91 17.92
CA GLY A 96 -9.85 2.73 17.55
C GLY A 96 -8.39 2.77 17.99
N LYS A 97 -7.96 3.76 18.79
CA LYS A 97 -6.59 3.85 19.32
C LYS A 97 -6.58 3.61 20.82
N ILE A 98 -5.44 3.15 21.33
CA ILE A 98 -5.25 2.94 22.78
C ILE A 98 -5.08 4.30 23.45
N VAL A 99 -5.90 4.53 24.49
CA VAL A 99 -5.86 5.72 25.32
C VAL A 99 -5.75 5.34 26.79
N ASN A 100 -5.24 6.25 27.61
CA ASN A 100 -5.20 6.09 29.06
C ASN A 100 -6.56 6.44 29.71
N ALA A 101 -6.70 6.25 31.00
CA ALA A 101 -7.93 6.57 31.76
C ALA A 101 -8.30 8.06 31.68
N ALA A 102 -7.38 8.96 31.33
CA ALA A 102 -7.64 10.38 31.14
C ALA A 102 -8.07 10.71 29.68
N GLY A 103 -8.16 9.73 28.79
CA GLY A 103 -8.47 9.93 27.37
C GLY A 103 -7.30 10.46 26.54
N GLU A 104 -6.09 10.46 27.08
CA GLU A 104 -4.89 10.89 26.38
C GLU A 104 -4.19 9.71 25.69
N ARG A 105 -3.58 9.96 24.55
CA ARG A 105 -2.86 8.94 23.80
C ARG A 105 -1.44 8.78 24.34
N PRO A 106 -1.05 7.59 24.87
CA PRO A 106 0.33 7.31 25.25
C PRO A 106 1.23 7.28 24.00
N PHE A 107 2.55 7.29 24.20
CA PHE A 107 3.47 7.05 23.09
C PHE A 107 3.43 5.57 22.69
N ASP A 108 2.81 5.31 21.55
CA ASP A 108 2.45 3.98 21.07
C ASP A 108 3.45 3.48 20.02
N ILE A 109 4.17 2.40 20.34
CA ILE A 109 5.12 1.70 19.43
C ILE A 109 4.58 0.26 19.16
N SER A 110 3.30 0.05 19.29
CA SER A 110 2.68 -1.27 19.13
C SER A 110 2.87 -1.80 17.71
N ILE A 111 2.92 -3.11 17.59
CA ILE A 111 2.90 -3.79 16.30
C ILE A 111 1.45 -3.87 15.85
N THR A 112 1.04 -2.96 15.00
CA THR A 112 -0.30 -2.96 14.40
C THR A 112 -0.34 -3.87 13.16
N LYS A 113 -1.54 -4.08 12.62
CA LYS A 113 -1.77 -4.82 11.38
C LYS A 113 -0.86 -4.33 10.23
N ASN A 114 -0.77 -3.02 10.03
CA ASN A 114 0.06 -2.43 8.98
C ASN A 114 1.56 -2.61 9.24
N VAL A 115 2.00 -2.52 10.49
CA VAL A 115 3.41 -2.75 10.87
C VAL A 115 3.79 -4.21 10.63
N LEU A 116 2.92 -5.16 10.97
CA LEU A 116 3.17 -6.57 10.70
C LEU A 116 3.24 -6.85 9.20
N GLU A 117 2.31 -6.29 8.40
CA GLU A 117 2.36 -6.40 6.94
C GLU A 117 3.65 -5.81 6.37
N LEU A 118 4.13 -4.67 6.88
CA LEU A 118 5.41 -4.09 6.50
C LEU A 118 6.56 -5.07 6.69
N PHE A 119 6.62 -5.77 7.84
CA PHE A 119 7.63 -6.79 8.08
C PHE A 119 7.50 -7.97 7.12
N ILE A 120 6.28 -8.39 6.79
CA ILE A 120 6.03 -9.46 5.82
C ILE A 120 6.52 -9.04 4.42
N VAL A 121 6.17 -7.85 3.96
CA VAL A 121 6.63 -7.30 2.67
C VAL A 121 8.15 -7.24 2.61
N CYS A 122 8.80 -6.67 3.61
CA CYS A 122 10.25 -6.58 3.66
C CYS A 122 10.92 -7.97 3.65
N THR A 123 10.40 -8.92 4.43
CA THR A 123 10.93 -10.28 4.47
C THR A 123 10.75 -11.00 3.14
N LEU A 124 9.58 -10.83 2.50
CA LEU A 124 9.28 -11.39 1.19
C LEU A 124 10.23 -10.84 0.13
N LEU A 125 10.42 -9.53 0.07
CA LEU A 125 11.32 -8.87 -0.87
C LEU A 125 12.78 -9.32 -0.67
N CYS A 126 13.26 -9.33 0.57
CA CYS A 126 14.60 -9.86 0.88
C CYS A 126 14.75 -11.31 0.43
N SER A 127 13.73 -12.14 0.66
CA SER A 127 13.75 -13.55 0.28
C SER A 127 13.80 -13.71 -1.25
N VAL A 128 13.02 -12.94 -1.98
CA VAL A 128 13.00 -12.93 -3.45
C VAL A 128 14.36 -12.49 -4.00
N VAL A 129 14.87 -11.34 -3.57
CA VAL A 129 16.14 -10.78 -4.05
C VAL A 129 17.31 -11.72 -3.72
N LEU A 130 17.38 -12.24 -2.51
CA LEU A 130 18.42 -13.20 -2.11
C LEU A 130 18.27 -14.54 -2.87
N GLY A 131 17.06 -14.97 -3.15
CA GLY A 131 16.77 -16.14 -3.98
C GLY A 131 17.29 -15.98 -5.40
N LEU A 132 17.03 -14.84 -6.04
CA LEU A 132 17.55 -14.48 -7.36
C LEU A 132 19.09 -14.43 -7.34
N ALA A 133 19.69 -13.74 -6.37
CA ALA A 133 21.13 -13.65 -6.25
C ALA A 133 21.81 -15.03 -6.09
N ARG A 134 21.20 -15.93 -5.29
CA ARG A 134 21.68 -17.32 -5.13
C ARG A 134 21.57 -18.10 -6.43
N TRP A 135 20.46 -17.94 -7.18
CA TRP A 135 20.26 -18.62 -8.45
C TRP A 135 21.34 -18.22 -9.47
N TYR A 136 21.61 -16.91 -9.64
CA TYR A 136 22.65 -16.40 -10.53
C TYR A 136 24.05 -16.82 -10.10
N ARG A 137 24.34 -16.82 -8.81
CA ARG A 137 25.62 -17.32 -8.28
C ARG A 137 25.84 -18.80 -8.61
N LYS A 138 24.78 -19.62 -8.59
CA LYS A 138 24.86 -21.06 -8.85
C LYS A 138 24.94 -21.38 -10.35
N ASN A 139 24.19 -20.69 -11.20
CA ASN A 139 24.04 -21.03 -12.61
C ASN A 139 24.94 -20.18 -13.53
N GLY A 140 25.45 -19.05 -13.06
CA GLY A 140 26.23 -18.09 -13.85
C GLY A 140 25.42 -17.52 -15.03
N SER A 141 26.11 -16.81 -15.93
CA SER A 141 25.49 -16.20 -17.12
C SER A 141 25.25 -17.18 -18.28
N LYS A 142 25.60 -18.46 -18.11
CA LYS A 142 25.53 -19.47 -19.18
C LYS A 142 24.15 -20.10 -19.37
N LYS A 143 23.24 -19.95 -18.39
CA LYS A 143 21.91 -20.56 -18.43
C LYS A 143 20.87 -19.47 -18.45
N ALA A 144 20.03 -19.46 -19.49
CA ALA A 144 18.90 -18.53 -19.53
C ALA A 144 17.93 -18.81 -18.39
N PRO A 145 17.53 -17.81 -17.61
CA PRO A 145 16.58 -17.99 -16.55
C PRO A 145 15.19 -18.30 -17.12
N GLY A 146 14.45 -19.17 -16.41
CA GLY A 146 13.08 -19.54 -16.77
C GLY A 146 12.16 -19.44 -15.58
N GLY A 147 10.84 -19.48 -15.81
CA GLY A 147 9.83 -19.39 -14.80
C GLY A 147 9.88 -18.06 -14.03
N PHE A 148 9.73 -18.13 -12.71
CA PHE A 148 9.71 -16.93 -11.84
C PHE A 148 10.99 -16.08 -11.94
N VAL A 149 12.16 -16.71 -12.04
CA VAL A 149 13.45 -16.00 -12.17
C VAL A 149 13.50 -15.18 -13.45
N GLY A 150 13.05 -15.76 -14.58
CA GLY A 150 13.00 -15.04 -15.86
C GLY A 150 11.98 -13.89 -15.87
N MET A 151 10.84 -14.06 -15.18
CA MET A 151 9.88 -12.98 -15.01
C MET A 151 10.47 -11.83 -14.20
N MET A 152 11.15 -12.13 -13.10
CA MET A 152 11.81 -11.12 -12.27
C MET A 152 12.95 -10.41 -12.99
N GLU A 153 13.73 -11.14 -13.82
CA GLU A 153 14.75 -10.54 -14.66
C GLU A 153 14.16 -9.51 -15.64
N ALA A 154 13.05 -9.86 -16.30
CA ALA A 154 12.36 -8.93 -17.19
C ALA A 154 11.89 -7.65 -16.47
N VAL A 155 11.39 -7.78 -15.24
CA VAL A 155 10.99 -6.64 -14.41
C VAL A 155 12.20 -5.80 -14.01
N ILE A 156 13.30 -6.43 -13.62
CA ILE A 156 14.54 -5.75 -13.25
C ILE A 156 15.11 -4.99 -14.45
N ASP A 157 15.20 -5.64 -15.59
CA ASP A 157 15.69 -5.03 -16.84
C ASP A 157 14.83 -3.84 -17.28
N PHE A 158 13.50 -3.97 -17.16
CA PHE A 158 12.57 -2.88 -17.46
C PHE A 158 12.80 -1.65 -16.57
N ILE A 159 12.92 -1.83 -15.26
CA ILE A 159 13.14 -0.70 -14.33
C ILE A 159 14.55 -0.12 -14.51
N ASP A 160 15.57 -0.95 -14.73
CA ASP A 160 16.95 -0.49 -14.86
C ASP A 160 17.19 0.25 -16.19
N LYS A 161 16.73 -0.35 -17.31
CA LYS A 161 17.04 0.16 -18.67
C LYS A 161 16.01 1.18 -19.15
N ASP A 162 14.71 0.84 -19.05
CA ASP A 162 13.64 1.64 -19.64
C ASP A 162 13.16 2.76 -18.71
N VAL A 163 13.39 2.63 -17.38
CA VAL A 163 13.01 3.68 -16.43
C VAL A 163 14.24 4.45 -15.93
N ALA A 164 15.17 3.79 -15.24
CA ALA A 164 16.27 4.50 -14.59
C ALA A 164 17.26 5.12 -15.61
N LYS A 165 17.72 4.33 -16.57
CA LYS A 165 18.68 4.79 -17.57
C LYS A 165 18.10 5.84 -18.51
N GLU A 166 16.86 5.67 -18.95
CA GLU A 166 16.21 6.60 -19.89
C GLU A 166 15.85 7.93 -19.22
N SER A 167 15.42 7.88 -17.94
CA SER A 167 15.01 9.09 -17.22
C SER A 167 16.17 9.88 -16.60
N ILE A 168 17.24 9.20 -16.15
CA ILE A 168 18.35 9.86 -15.42
C ILE A 168 19.54 10.11 -16.32
N GLY A 169 19.74 9.24 -17.34
CA GLY A 169 20.90 9.36 -18.23
C GLY A 169 22.22 8.98 -17.55
N HIS A 170 23.18 9.88 -17.49
CA HIS A 170 24.51 9.62 -16.93
C HIS A 170 24.46 9.44 -15.41
N GLY A 171 25.08 8.36 -14.89
CA GLY A 171 25.13 8.09 -13.44
C GLY A 171 23.89 7.40 -12.87
N TYR A 172 22.96 6.93 -13.71
CA TYR A 172 21.76 6.21 -13.30
C TYR A 172 22.04 4.98 -12.42
N GLU A 173 23.19 4.33 -12.60
CA GLU A 173 23.60 3.13 -11.86
C GLU A 173 23.60 3.34 -10.33
N ARG A 174 23.80 4.57 -9.88
CA ARG A 174 23.78 4.94 -8.46
C ARG A 174 22.35 4.92 -7.89
N PHE A 175 21.36 5.30 -8.70
CA PHE A 175 19.97 5.45 -8.28
C PHE A 175 19.11 4.22 -8.63
N SER A 176 19.56 3.41 -9.60
CA SER A 176 18.85 2.21 -10.04
C SER A 176 18.48 1.25 -8.89
N PRO A 177 19.38 0.92 -7.92
CA PRO A 177 19.00 0.06 -6.79
C PRO A 177 17.91 0.67 -5.90
N TYR A 178 17.92 1.99 -5.71
CA TYR A 178 16.89 2.69 -4.96
C TYR A 178 15.53 2.62 -5.68
N LEU A 179 15.51 2.98 -6.98
CA LEU A 179 14.29 2.95 -7.80
C LEU A 179 13.69 1.55 -7.87
N MET A 180 14.54 0.52 -8.03
CA MET A 180 14.14 -0.88 -8.01
C MET A 180 13.51 -1.26 -6.67
N THR A 181 14.12 -0.85 -5.55
CA THR A 181 13.60 -1.14 -4.21
C THR A 181 12.22 -0.49 -4.02
N VAL A 182 12.07 0.77 -4.38
CA VAL A 182 10.79 1.50 -4.26
C VAL A 182 9.73 0.87 -5.15
N PHE A 183 10.05 0.54 -6.39
CA PHE A 183 9.13 -0.14 -7.31
C PHE A 183 8.63 -1.46 -6.74
N LEU A 184 9.56 -2.34 -6.36
CA LEU A 184 9.21 -3.66 -5.83
C LEU A 184 8.46 -3.57 -4.51
N PHE A 185 8.83 -2.61 -3.64
CA PHE A 185 8.14 -2.38 -2.38
C PHE A 185 6.68 -1.96 -2.60
N ILE A 186 6.43 -0.94 -3.42
CA ILE A 186 5.08 -0.45 -3.71
C ILE A 186 4.27 -1.54 -4.42
N LEU A 187 4.85 -2.20 -5.43
CA LEU A 187 4.17 -3.26 -6.16
C LEU A 187 3.77 -4.42 -5.24
N THR A 188 4.70 -4.89 -4.40
CA THR A 188 4.43 -6.00 -3.48
C THR A 188 3.40 -5.63 -2.42
N SER A 189 3.49 -4.42 -1.86
CA SER A 189 2.52 -3.91 -0.88
C SER A 189 1.12 -3.80 -1.48
N ASN A 190 1.01 -3.25 -2.70
CA ASN A 190 -0.27 -3.14 -3.39
C ASN A 190 -0.86 -4.52 -3.71
N LEU A 191 -0.03 -5.47 -4.18
CA LEU A 191 -0.48 -6.83 -4.49
C LEU A 191 -0.91 -7.61 -3.25
N LEU A 192 -0.21 -7.45 -2.12
CA LEU A 192 -0.61 -8.07 -0.86
C LEU A 192 -1.91 -7.44 -0.33
N GLY A 193 -2.06 -6.13 -0.43
CA GLY A 193 -3.30 -5.43 -0.06
C GLY A 193 -4.54 -5.95 -0.81
N LEU A 194 -4.39 -6.39 -2.06
CA LEU A 194 -5.47 -6.98 -2.86
C LEU A 194 -5.89 -8.39 -2.41
N LEU A 195 -5.06 -9.08 -1.65
CA LEU A 195 -5.38 -10.42 -1.17
C LEU A 195 -6.27 -10.33 0.08
N PRO A 196 -7.51 -10.85 0.05
CA PRO A 196 -8.42 -10.76 1.20
C PRO A 196 -8.09 -11.74 2.33
N VAL A 197 -7.03 -12.54 2.18
CA VAL A 197 -6.63 -13.61 3.11
C VAL A 197 -5.19 -13.38 3.58
N PHE A 198 -4.92 -13.69 4.85
CA PHE A 198 -3.56 -13.66 5.40
C PHE A 198 -2.56 -14.39 4.45
N PRO A 199 -1.40 -13.80 4.14
CA PRO A 199 -0.75 -12.63 4.75
C PRO A 199 -1.12 -11.27 4.11
N GLY A 200 -2.20 -11.19 3.35
CA GLY A 200 -2.76 -9.96 2.80
C GLY A 200 -3.92 -9.40 3.64
N GLY A 201 -4.66 -8.46 3.09
CA GLY A 201 -5.84 -7.86 3.73
C GLY A 201 -5.54 -6.70 4.69
N ALA A 202 -4.27 -6.35 4.90
CA ALA A 202 -3.91 -5.05 5.43
C ALA A 202 -3.62 -4.12 4.24
N ASN A 203 -4.08 -2.87 4.32
CA ASN A 203 -3.90 -1.90 3.25
C ASN A 203 -2.69 -1.00 3.56
N LEU A 204 -1.47 -1.54 3.41
CA LEU A 204 -0.24 -0.83 3.78
C LEU A 204 -0.08 0.49 3.03
N THR A 205 -0.32 0.51 1.73
CA THR A 205 -0.22 1.71 0.89
C THR A 205 -1.46 2.62 0.99
N GLY A 206 -2.54 2.15 1.58
CA GLY A 206 -3.67 2.95 2.03
C GLY A 206 -3.44 3.64 3.38
N ASN A 207 -2.27 3.44 4.00
CA ASN A 207 -1.85 4.22 5.15
C ASN A 207 -1.01 5.42 4.69
N ILE A 208 -1.50 6.63 4.96
CA ILE A 208 -0.84 7.88 4.53
C ILE A 208 0.58 8.02 5.11
N ALA A 209 0.86 7.47 6.29
CA ALA A 209 2.18 7.52 6.89
C ALA A 209 3.21 6.71 6.07
N VAL A 210 2.82 5.56 5.55
CA VAL A 210 3.67 4.71 4.69
C VAL A 210 3.94 5.38 3.36
N THR A 211 2.89 5.88 2.70
CA THR A 211 3.03 6.56 1.40
C THR A 211 3.82 7.86 1.52
N LEU A 212 3.63 8.61 2.62
CA LEU A 212 4.43 9.79 2.92
C LEU A 212 5.90 9.42 3.16
N THR A 213 6.19 8.33 3.87
CA THR A 213 7.56 7.87 4.09
C THR A 213 8.24 7.51 2.77
N CYS A 214 7.55 6.83 1.84
CA CYS A 214 8.05 6.58 0.50
C CYS A 214 8.33 7.88 -0.27
N ALA A 215 7.42 8.84 -0.20
CA ALA A 215 7.60 10.13 -0.88
C ALA A 215 8.71 11.00 -0.26
N VAL A 216 8.86 10.97 1.07
CA VAL A 216 9.99 11.62 1.77
C VAL A 216 11.32 10.97 1.39
N SER A 217 11.36 9.64 1.26
CA SER A 217 12.58 8.96 0.77
C SER A 217 12.94 9.39 -0.65
N ALA A 218 11.94 9.55 -1.54
CA ALA A 218 12.14 10.10 -2.88
C ALA A 218 12.61 11.56 -2.83
N PHE A 219 12.02 12.38 -1.98
CA PHE A 219 12.44 13.76 -1.75
C PHE A 219 13.90 13.86 -1.31
N ILE A 220 14.32 13.00 -0.38
CA ILE A 220 15.72 12.93 0.07
C ILE A 220 16.63 12.50 -1.08
N ALA A 221 16.24 11.46 -1.85
CA ALA A 221 17.03 11.00 -2.99
C ALA A 221 17.20 12.09 -4.06
N ILE A 222 16.17 12.87 -4.35
CA ILE A 222 16.21 13.96 -5.32
C ILE A 222 17.09 15.11 -4.83
N ASN A 223 16.84 15.61 -3.62
CA ASN A 223 17.47 16.84 -3.15
C ASN A 223 18.86 16.59 -2.57
N PHE A 224 19.09 15.52 -1.79
CA PHE A 224 20.37 15.31 -1.10
C PHE A 224 21.52 14.97 -2.06
N PHE A 225 21.21 14.33 -3.19
CA PHE A 225 22.20 13.95 -4.19
C PHE A 225 22.28 14.91 -5.37
N ALA A 226 21.47 15.98 -5.38
CA ALA A 226 21.46 16.98 -6.43
C ALA A 226 22.78 17.79 -6.49
N PRO A 227 23.27 18.15 -7.68
CA PRO A 227 24.43 19.01 -7.85
C PRO A 227 24.14 20.44 -7.38
N LYS A 228 25.18 21.24 -7.22
CA LYS A 228 25.04 22.66 -6.79
C LYS A 228 24.26 23.51 -7.79
N GLY A 229 24.27 23.14 -9.08
CA GLY A 229 23.49 23.79 -10.13
C GLY A 229 22.00 23.78 -9.83
N TYR A 230 21.47 22.65 -9.42
CA TYR A 230 20.06 22.48 -9.04
C TYR A 230 19.60 23.45 -7.95
N TYR A 231 20.39 23.66 -6.90
CA TYR A 231 20.03 24.64 -5.87
C TYR A 231 20.10 26.08 -6.39
N LYS A 232 21.05 26.33 -7.31
CA LYS A 232 21.14 27.65 -7.97
C LYS A 232 19.90 27.89 -8.84
N SER A 233 19.40 26.89 -9.57
CA SER A 233 18.20 27.04 -10.40
C SER A 233 16.93 27.27 -9.58
N ILE A 234 16.79 26.65 -8.41
CA ILE A 234 15.67 26.89 -7.51
C ILE A 234 15.66 28.34 -6.99
N PHE A 235 16.80 28.83 -6.48
CA PHE A 235 16.87 30.15 -5.86
C PHE A 235 17.13 31.28 -6.85
N TRP A 236 17.81 30.99 -7.98
CA TRP A 236 18.17 31.95 -9.00
C TRP A 236 18.03 31.35 -10.41
N PRO A 237 16.81 31.05 -10.85
CA PRO A 237 16.57 30.46 -12.18
C PRO A 237 17.03 31.37 -13.29
N ASP A 238 17.49 30.83 -14.43
CA ASP A 238 17.93 31.62 -15.62
C ASP A 238 16.73 32.12 -16.44
N VAL A 239 15.97 33.08 -15.85
CA VAL A 239 14.81 33.73 -16.45
C VAL A 239 15.02 35.24 -16.48
N PRO A 240 14.24 35.98 -17.28
CA PRO A 240 14.31 37.44 -17.35
C PRO A 240 14.18 38.14 -16.00
N ILE A 241 14.91 39.24 -15.80
CA ILE A 241 15.05 39.95 -14.51
C ILE A 241 13.69 40.35 -13.92
N PHE A 242 12.71 40.71 -14.75
CA PHE A 242 11.38 41.14 -14.27
C PHE A 242 10.59 40.03 -13.54
N LEU A 243 10.93 38.74 -13.75
CA LEU A 243 10.36 37.60 -13.03
C LEU A 243 11.11 37.29 -11.74
N LYS A 244 12.29 37.87 -11.52
CA LYS A 244 13.12 37.75 -10.34
C LYS A 244 12.97 38.91 -9.36
N ALA A 245 12.78 40.10 -9.88
CA ALA A 245 12.67 41.34 -9.11
C ALA A 245 11.68 42.34 -9.79
N PRO A 246 10.85 43.10 -9.03
CA PRO A 246 10.86 43.23 -7.58
C PRO A 246 10.13 42.09 -6.81
N LEU A 247 9.32 41.27 -7.51
CA LEU A 247 8.61 40.11 -6.92
C LEU A 247 9.29 38.83 -7.41
N PRO A 248 9.89 38.02 -6.51
CA PRO A 248 10.56 36.77 -6.87
C PRO A 248 9.55 35.63 -7.18
N ILE A 249 8.74 35.82 -8.24
CA ILE A 249 7.66 34.89 -8.59
C ILE A 249 8.23 33.55 -8.99
N MET A 250 9.24 33.49 -9.87
CA MET A 250 9.81 32.28 -10.38
C MET A 250 10.55 31.48 -9.30
N PRO A 251 11.45 32.07 -8.49
CA PRO A 251 12.04 31.33 -7.35
C PRO A 251 11.01 30.78 -6.36
N THR A 252 9.91 31.51 -6.13
CA THR A 252 8.85 31.05 -5.24
C THR A 252 8.12 29.83 -5.81
N ILE A 253 7.83 29.82 -7.12
CA ILE A 253 7.18 28.69 -7.79
C ILE A 253 8.10 27.47 -7.77
N GLU A 254 9.39 27.62 -8.07
CA GLU A 254 10.36 26.53 -8.01
C GLU A 254 10.51 25.96 -6.60
N PHE A 255 10.61 26.83 -5.60
CA PHE A 255 10.68 26.43 -4.20
C PHE A 255 9.43 25.66 -3.75
N ILE A 256 8.24 26.15 -4.07
CA ILE A 256 6.98 25.42 -3.79
C ILE A 256 6.97 24.09 -4.56
N GLY A 257 7.47 24.07 -5.79
CA GLY A 257 7.59 22.89 -6.65
C GLY A 257 8.35 21.75 -5.97
N VAL A 258 9.43 22.07 -5.25
CA VAL A 258 10.23 21.06 -4.50
C VAL A 258 9.38 20.28 -3.49
N PHE A 259 8.43 20.94 -2.82
CA PHE A 259 7.55 20.29 -1.82
C PHE A 259 6.30 19.67 -2.44
N THR A 260 5.77 20.25 -3.52
CA THR A 260 4.57 19.71 -4.17
C THR A 260 4.82 18.40 -4.90
N LYS A 261 6.05 18.15 -5.39
CA LYS A 261 6.42 16.87 -6.03
C LYS A 261 6.19 15.68 -5.09
N PRO A 262 6.82 15.57 -3.89
CA PRO A 262 6.59 14.46 -2.97
C PRO A 262 5.15 14.41 -2.44
N PHE A 263 4.52 15.56 -2.20
CA PHE A 263 3.12 15.61 -1.79
C PHE A 263 2.21 14.97 -2.85
N SER A 264 2.41 15.32 -4.12
CA SER A 264 1.64 14.72 -5.23
C SER A 264 1.85 13.21 -5.35
N LEU A 265 3.07 12.71 -5.12
CA LEU A 265 3.36 11.27 -5.10
C LEU A 265 2.62 10.57 -3.96
N THR A 266 2.65 11.15 -2.76
CA THR A 266 1.93 10.63 -1.58
C THR A 266 0.44 10.51 -1.85
N VAL A 267 -0.20 11.63 -2.22
CA VAL A 267 -1.65 11.68 -2.42
C VAL A 267 -2.09 10.73 -3.53
N ARG A 268 -1.34 10.65 -4.62
CA ARG A 268 -1.68 9.78 -5.75
C ARG A 268 -1.66 8.31 -5.35
N LEU A 269 -0.61 7.87 -4.65
CA LEU A 269 -0.49 6.48 -4.22
C LEU A 269 -1.58 6.13 -3.21
N PHE A 270 -1.73 6.94 -2.18
CA PHE A 270 -2.74 6.78 -1.14
C PHE A 270 -4.18 6.78 -1.70
N ALA A 271 -4.54 7.82 -2.46
CA ALA A 271 -5.91 8.02 -2.92
C ALA A 271 -6.38 6.91 -3.88
N ASN A 272 -5.51 6.45 -4.78
CA ASN A 272 -5.90 5.41 -5.74
C ASN A 272 -6.17 4.07 -5.06
N ILE A 273 -5.32 3.67 -4.12
CA ILE A 273 -5.50 2.40 -3.40
C ILE A 273 -6.72 2.48 -2.47
N MET A 274 -6.87 3.58 -1.72
CA MET A 274 -8.04 3.78 -0.86
C MET A 274 -9.35 3.78 -1.66
N ALA A 275 -9.39 4.49 -2.80
CA ALA A 275 -10.58 4.54 -3.65
C ALA A 275 -10.98 3.14 -4.16
N GLY A 276 -10.03 2.32 -4.59
CA GLY A 276 -10.28 0.95 -5.03
C GLY A 276 -10.95 0.11 -3.94
N HIS A 277 -10.36 0.06 -2.75
CA HIS A 277 -10.91 -0.69 -1.62
C HIS A 277 -12.30 -0.16 -1.18
N ILE A 278 -12.49 1.16 -1.12
CA ILE A 278 -13.79 1.76 -0.77
C ILE A 278 -14.88 1.31 -1.76
N ILE A 279 -14.58 1.31 -3.06
CA ILE A 279 -15.55 0.90 -4.10
C ILE A 279 -15.92 -0.58 -3.95
N ILE A 280 -14.94 -1.47 -3.72
CA ILE A 280 -15.20 -2.90 -3.53
C ILE A 280 -16.05 -3.14 -2.28
N LEU A 281 -15.71 -2.50 -1.16
CA LEU A 281 -16.47 -2.60 0.08
C LEU A 281 -17.89 -2.04 -0.07
N ALA A 282 -18.05 -0.91 -0.77
CA ALA A 282 -19.36 -0.34 -1.06
C ALA A 282 -20.23 -1.27 -1.91
N LEU A 283 -19.67 -1.87 -2.97
CA LEU A 283 -20.38 -2.84 -3.80
C LEU A 283 -20.81 -4.08 -3.01
N THR A 284 -19.96 -4.55 -2.10
CA THR A 284 -20.27 -5.67 -1.21
C THR A 284 -21.37 -5.30 -0.23
N SER A 285 -21.32 -4.11 0.35
CA SER A 285 -22.32 -3.60 1.31
C SER A 285 -23.72 -3.46 0.70
N VAL A 286 -23.83 -3.13 -0.59
CA VAL A 286 -25.12 -3.07 -1.31
C VAL A 286 -25.86 -4.41 -1.24
N VAL A 287 -25.16 -5.55 -1.28
CA VAL A 287 -25.78 -6.87 -1.18
C VAL A 287 -26.43 -7.03 0.19
N PHE A 288 -25.77 -6.61 1.28
CA PHE A 288 -26.34 -6.71 2.63
C PHE A 288 -27.53 -5.78 2.85
N VAL A 289 -27.49 -4.57 2.30
CA VAL A 289 -28.61 -3.62 2.38
C VAL A 289 -29.82 -4.17 1.61
N THR A 290 -29.64 -4.74 0.42
CA THR A 290 -30.71 -5.26 -0.41
C THR A 290 -31.27 -6.61 0.07
N ALA A 291 -30.55 -7.33 0.95
CA ALA A 291 -31.04 -8.56 1.57
C ALA A 291 -32.36 -8.35 2.35
N LYS A 292 -32.61 -7.13 2.87
CA LYS A 292 -33.84 -6.75 3.58
C LYS A 292 -35.02 -6.47 2.62
N MET A 293 -34.78 -6.27 1.32
CA MET A 293 -35.80 -5.87 0.33
C MET A 293 -36.52 -7.05 -0.35
N GLY A 294 -36.14 -8.28 -0.02
CA GLY A 294 -36.75 -9.49 -0.56
C GLY A 294 -35.79 -10.33 -1.38
N THR A 295 -36.08 -11.64 -1.50
CA THR A 295 -35.19 -12.64 -2.10
C THR A 295 -34.85 -12.37 -3.58
N ALA A 296 -35.82 -11.92 -4.38
CA ALA A 296 -35.61 -11.63 -5.80
C ALA A 296 -34.70 -10.40 -5.99
N MET A 297 -34.88 -9.34 -5.20
CA MET A 297 -34.04 -8.15 -5.23
C MET A 297 -32.61 -8.47 -4.74
N CYS A 298 -32.49 -9.21 -3.65
CA CYS A 298 -31.21 -9.67 -3.14
C CYS A 298 -30.46 -10.50 -4.18
N ALA A 299 -31.09 -11.47 -4.83
CA ALA A 299 -30.45 -12.32 -5.84
C ALA A 299 -29.98 -11.52 -7.07
N SER A 300 -30.79 -10.58 -7.56
CA SER A 300 -30.40 -9.73 -8.70
C SER A 300 -29.25 -8.80 -8.34
N MET A 301 -29.28 -8.15 -7.17
CA MET A 301 -28.21 -7.27 -6.73
C MET A 301 -26.91 -8.03 -6.41
N THR A 302 -27.02 -9.24 -5.87
CA THR A 302 -25.84 -10.11 -5.66
C THR A 302 -25.15 -10.43 -6.99
N ALA A 303 -25.92 -10.79 -8.03
CA ALA A 303 -25.35 -11.09 -9.34
C ALA A 303 -24.65 -9.87 -9.95
N VAL A 304 -25.27 -8.69 -9.85
CA VAL A 304 -24.67 -7.43 -10.32
C VAL A 304 -23.43 -7.08 -9.52
N SER A 305 -23.49 -7.10 -8.17
CA SER A 305 -22.33 -6.81 -7.32
C SER A 305 -21.17 -7.74 -7.57
N VAL A 306 -21.39 -9.05 -7.71
CA VAL A 306 -20.31 -10.01 -8.00
C VAL A 306 -19.64 -9.71 -9.33
N LEU A 307 -20.43 -9.41 -10.39
CA LEU A 307 -19.88 -9.05 -11.69
C LEU A 307 -19.01 -7.78 -11.61
N PHE A 308 -19.53 -6.74 -10.94
CA PHE A 308 -18.78 -5.49 -10.76
C PHE A 308 -17.56 -5.67 -9.85
N CYS A 309 -17.63 -6.46 -8.77
CA CYS A 309 -16.49 -6.77 -7.93
C CYS A 309 -15.37 -7.47 -8.70
N ILE A 310 -15.70 -8.43 -9.56
CA ILE A 310 -14.69 -9.08 -10.41
C ILE A 310 -14.02 -8.06 -11.33
N PHE A 311 -14.82 -7.20 -11.98
CA PHE A 311 -14.29 -6.14 -12.84
C PHE A 311 -13.42 -5.16 -12.06
N MET A 312 -13.85 -4.70 -10.88
CA MET A 312 -13.09 -3.79 -10.03
C MET A 312 -11.78 -4.41 -9.54
N ASN A 313 -11.77 -5.68 -9.12
CA ASN A 313 -10.55 -6.38 -8.75
C ASN A 313 -9.54 -6.46 -9.90
N CYS A 314 -10.00 -6.68 -11.13
CA CYS A 314 -9.13 -6.65 -12.31
C CYS A 314 -8.55 -5.24 -12.55
N LEU A 315 -9.36 -4.20 -12.40
CA LEU A 315 -8.89 -2.81 -12.48
C LEU A 315 -7.91 -2.48 -11.37
N GLU A 316 -8.19 -2.89 -10.14
CA GLU A 316 -7.34 -2.63 -9.00
C GLU A 316 -5.96 -3.31 -9.13
N LEU A 317 -5.93 -4.53 -9.66
CA LEU A 317 -4.67 -5.21 -10.02
C LEU A 317 -3.86 -4.41 -11.05
N LEU A 318 -4.51 -3.88 -12.08
CA LEU A 318 -3.87 -3.03 -13.08
C LEU A 318 -3.36 -1.73 -12.46
N VAL A 319 -4.18 -1.08 -11.64
CA VAL A 319 -3.83 0.16 -10.92
C VAL A 319 -2.66 -0.08 -9.95
N ALA A 320 -2.63 -1.21 -9.25
CA ALA A 320 -1.53 -1.59 -8.36
C ALA A 320 -0.17 -1.58 -9.07
N PHE A 321 -0.12 -2.15 -10.28
CA PHE A 321 1.09 -2.13 -11.11
C PHE A 321 1.41 -0.72 -11.63
N ILE A 322 0.42 -0.03 -12.21
CA ILE A 322 0.58 1.33 -12.75
C ILE A 322 1.06 2.30 -11.67
N GLN A 323 0.57 2.20 -10.44
CA GLN A 323 0.98 3.07 -9.35
C GLN A 323 2.44 2.88 -8.95
N ALA A 324 2.91 1.63 -8.86
CA ALA A 324 4.31 1.35 -8.61
C ALA A 324 5.19 1.92 -9.73
N TYR A 325 4.78 1.74 -11.00
CA TYR A 325 5.48 2.27 -12.16
C TYR A 325 5.51 3.79 -12.18
N VAL A 326 4.35 4.45 -12.03
CA VAL A 326 4.23 5.92 -12.08
C VAL A 326 5.00 6.57 -10.95
N PHE A 327 4.97 6.01 -9.74
CA PHE A 327 5.77 6.52 -8.63
C PHE A 327 7.27 6.47 -8.96
N THR A 328 7.72 5.34 -9.49
CA THR A 328 9.14 5.11 -9.80
C THR A 328 9.63 5.98 -10.97
N ILE A 329 8.86 6.07 -12.07
CA ILE A 329 9.26 6.87 -13.24
C ILE A 329 9.26 8.38 -12.93
N LEU A 330 8.29 8.86 -12.15
CA LEU A 330 8.28 10.26 -11.73
C LEU A 330 9.46 10.57 -10.79
N THR A 331 9.78 9.67 -9.88
CA THR A 331 10.96 9.82 -9.02
C THR A 331 12.25 9.83 -9.87
N ALA A 332 12.37 8.92 -10.84
CA ALA A 332 13.51 8.87 -11.76
C ALA A 332 13.63 10.15 -12.58
N ASN A 333 12.52 10.64 -13.14
CA ASN A 333 12.49 11.90 -13.89
C ASN A 333 12.89 13.12 -13.03
N PHE A 334 12.44 13.19 -11.78
CA PHE A 334 12.82 14.27 -10.88
C PHE A 334 14.30 14.21 -10.49
N ILE A 335 14.87 12.99 -10.34
CA ILE A 335 16.30 12.81 -10.14
C ILE A 335 17.07 13.24 -11.40
N GLY A 336 16.62 12.85 -12.60
CA GLY A 336 17.23 13.22 -13.88
C GLY A 336 17.25 14.73 -14.05
N LEU A 337 16.11 15.40 -13.91
CA LEU A 337 16.00 16.86 -13.99
C LEU A 337 16.92 17.57 -12.98
N ALA A 338 17.07 17.02 -11.77
CA ALA A 338 17.96 17.60 -10.78
C ALA A 338 19.45 17.41 -11.13
N HIS A 339 19.81 16.45 -11.98
CA HIS A 339 21.19 16.16 -12.37
C HIS A 339 21.60 16.80 -13.71
N ASP A 340 20.64 17.15 -14.56
CA ASP A 340 20.88 17.83 -15.83
C ASP A 340 21.19 19.33 -15.66
N GLU A 341 20.92 19.92 -14.48
CA GLU A 341 21.22 21.29 -14.07
C GLU A 341 22.54 21.38 -13.26
#